data_4301d57f8afc56c40429c2720591864e
#
_entry.id   4301d57f8afc56c40429c2720591864e
#
_cell.length_a   1.000
_cell.length_b   1.000
_cell.length_c   1.000
_cell.angle_alpha   90.00
_cell.angle_beta   90.00
_cell.angle_gamma   90.00
#
_symmetry.space_group_name_H-M   'P 1'
#
loop_
_entity.id
_entity.type
_entity.pdbx_description
1 polymer ?
#
loop_
_entity_poly.entity_id
_entity_poly.type
_entity_poly.pdbx_seq_one_letter_code
_entity_poly.pdbx_strand_id
1 'polypeptide(L)'
;MDLETLLAKQEIGDVIYRYARGIDRLDFDLVRSCYHPDAVDDHGAFKGNVDEFIEMCREFLPRWTATMHFMGNVLIDEIDGTAARAETYAVA
;
A
#
# COMPACT_ATOMS: atom_id res chain seq x y z
N MET A 1 -18.86 11.45 -12.94
CA MET A 1 -17.43 11.49 -12.52
C MET A 1 -16.65 12.20 -13.62
N ASP A 2 -15.88 13.20 -13.27
CA ASP A 2 -15.04 13.87 -14.26
C ASP A 2 -13.74 13.07 -14.53
N LEU A 3 -13.05 13.46 -15.58
CA LEU A 3 -11.81 12.78 -15.99
C LEU A 3 -10.73 12.85 -14.93
N GLU A 4 -10.59 13.98 -14.28
CA GLU A 4 -9.58 14.19 -13.24
C GLU A 4 -9.80 13.22 -12.06
N THR A 5 -11.04 13.06 -11.61
CA THR A 5 -11.39 12.11 -10.56
C THR A 5 -11.13 10.67 -11.00
N LEU A 6 -11.47 10.34 -12.25
CA LEU A 6 -11.23 9.00 -12.78
C LEU A 6 -9.73 8.67 -12.81
N LEU A 7 -8.90 9.61 -13.26
CA LEU A 7 -7.45 9.42 -13.28
C LEU A 7 -6.88 9.28 -11.88
N ALA A 8 -7.37 10.07 -10.92
CA ALA A 8 -6.94 9.95 -9.52
C ALA A 8 -7.27 8.58 -8.96
N LYS A 9 -8.46 8.05 -9.23
CA LYS A 9 -8.84 6.72 -8.79
C LYS A 9 -7.95 5.64 -9.38
N GLN A 10 -7.61 5.76 -10.66
CA GLN A 10 -6.71 4.82 -11.33
C GLN A 10 -5.32 4.84 -10.69
N GLU A 11 -4.78 6.01 -10.44
CA GLU A 11 -3.46 6.16 -9.81
C GLU A 11 -3.43 5.58 -8.40
N ILE A 12 -4.48 5.81 -7.62
CA ILE A 12 -4.58 5.26 -6.26
C ILE A 12 -4.63 3.74 -6.30
N GLY A 13 -5.41 3.17 -7.20
CA GLY A 13 -5.46 1.72 -7.39
C GLY A 13 -4.09 1.15 -7.75
N ASP A 14 -3.37 1.82 -8.63
CA ASP A 14 -2.03 1.40 -9.02
C ASP A 14 -1.04 1.40 -7.86
N VAL A 15 -1.14 2.36 -6.94
CA VAL A 15 -0.32 2.38 -5.72
C VAL A 15 -0.59 1.13 -4.88
N ILE A 16 -1.84 0.78 -4.69
CA ILE A 16 -2.24 -0.41 -3.92
C ILE A 16 -1.64 -1.67 -4.54
N TYR A 17 -1.70 -1.81 -5.86
CA TYR A 17 -1.16 -2.98 -6.56
C TYR A 17 0.37 -3.00 -6.54
N ARG A 18 1.03 -1.85 -6.64
CA ARG A 18 2.49 -1.77 -6.51
C ARG A 18 2.95 -2.16 -5.10
N TYR A 19 2.20 -1.79 -4.08
CA TYR A 19 2.48 -2.21 -2.71
C TYR A 19 2.48 -3.74 -2.59
N ALA A 20 1.44 -4.40 -3.10
CA ALA A 20 1.34 -5.85 -3.07
C ALA A 20 2.53 -6.51 -3.78
N ARG A 21 2.87 -6.01 -4.97
CA ARG A 21 4.02 -6.51 -5.73
C ARG A 21 5.33 -6.33 -4.96
N GLY A 22 5.51 -5.18 -4.34
CA GLY A 22 6.74 -4.88 -3.58
C GLY A 22 6.89 -5.81 -2.38
N ILE A 23 5.82 -6.03 -1.63
CA ILE A 23 5.85 -6.93 -0.48
C ILE A 23 6.15 -8.36 -0.93
N ASP A 24 5.44 -8.87 -1.93
CA ASP A 24 5.57 -10.27 -2.36
C ASP A 24 6.92 -10.57 -2.96
N ARG A 25 7.58 -9.59 -3.55
CA ARG A 25 8.89 -9.75 -4.18
C ARG A 25 10.05 -9.25 -3.32
N LEU A 26 9.77 -8.82 -2.10
CA LEU A 26 10.76 -8.22 -1.19
C LEU A 26 11.47 -7.03 -1.84
N ASP A 27 10.74 -6.29 -2.67
CA ASP A 27 11.23 -5.09 -3.32
C ASP A 27 10.88 -3.88 -2.45
N PHE A 28 11.73 -3.63 -1.47
CA PHE A 28 11.43 -2.61 -0.45
C PHE A 28 11.53 -1.19 -0.97
N ASP A 29 12.29 -0.96 -2.02
CA ASP A 29 12.28 0.35 -2.68
C ASP A 29 10.92 0.63 -3.33
N LEU A 30 10.33 -0.39 -3.96
CA LEU A 30 8.98 -0.28 -4.52
C LEU A 30 7.94 -0.06 -3.42
N VAL A 31 8.04 -0.79 -2.31
CA VAL A 31 7.14 -0.60 -1.15
C VAL A 31 7.25 0.84 -0.64
N ARG A 32 8.46 1.33 -0.45
CA ARG A 32 8.69 2.69 0.02
C ARG A 32 8.05 3.73 -0.90
N SER A 33 8.12 3.50 -2.20
CA SER A 33 7.55 4.43 -3.19
C SER A 33 6.03 4.59 -3.09
N CYS A 34 5.36 3.66 -2.40
CA CYS A 34 3.91 3.70 -2.20
C CYS A 34 3.47 4.58 -1.03
N TYR A 35 4.42 5.13 -0.26
CA TYR A 35 4.14 5.93 0.93
C TYR A 35 4.69 7.34 0.77
N HIS A 36 4.00 8.31 1.36
CA HIS A 36 4.59 9.62 1.60
C HIS A 36 5.69 9.50 2.68
N PRO A 37 6.71 10.37 2.66
CA PRO A 37 7.79 10.29 3.66
C PRO A 37 7.33 10.42 5.10
N ASP A 38 6.24 11.12 5.34
CA ASP A 38 5.66 11.34 6.68
C ASP A 38 4.49 10.40 7.01
N ALA A 39 4.29 9.36 6.19
CA ALA A 39 3.20 8.43 6.40
C ALA A 39 3.36 7.64 7.69
N VAL A 40 2.23 7.25 8.28
CA VAL A 40 2.16 6.33 9.40
C VAL A 40 1.53 5.04 8.89
N ASP A 41 2.21 3.92 9.13
CA ASP A 41 1.69 2.60 8.84
C ASP A 41 1.18 1.97 10.13
N ASP A 42 -0.04 1.46 10.12
CA ASP A 42 -0.66 0.81 11.26
C ASP A 42 -1.24 -0.54 10.81
N HIS A 43 -0.59 -1.62 11.24
CA HIS A 43 -0.99 -3.00 10.98
C HIS A 43 -1.59 -3.66 12.22
N GLY A 44 -2.10 -2.87 13.16
CA GLY A 44 -2.63 -3.40 14.41
C GLY A 44 -1.52 -3.76 15.40
N ALA A 45 -0.86 -4.88 15.21
CA ALA A 45 0.26 -5.30 16.06
C ALA A 45 1.51 -4.43 15.87
N PHE A 46 1.61 -3.74 14.75
CA PHE A 46 2.71 -2.81 14.44
C PHE A 46 2.12 -1.44 14.10
N LYS A 47 2.77 -0.39 14.58
CA LYS A 47 2.48 0.98 14.20
C LYS A 47 3.77 1.78 14.19
N GLY A 48 4.04 2.48 13.10
CA GLY A 48 5.26 3.27 13.00
C GLY A 48 5.35 4.03 11.68
N ASN A 49 6.50 4.65 11.45
CA ASN A 49 6.78 5.33 10.20
C ASN A 49 7.18 4.34 9.10
N VAL A 50 7.42 4.85 7.89
CA VAL A 50 7.74 3.99 6.74
C VAL A 50 9.04 3.23 6.94
N ASP A 51 10.07 3.87 7.49
CA ASP A 51 11.36 3.21 7.73
C ASP A 51 11.21 2.07 8.73
N GLU A 52 10.47 2.28 9.79
CA GLU A 52 10.20 1.24 10.79
C GLU A 52 9.40 0.07 10.19
N PHE A 53 8.43 0.38 9.35
CA PHE A 53 7.65 -0.65 8.65
C PHE A 53 8.53 -1.47 7.71
N ILE A 54 9.38 -0.82 6.93
CA ILE A 54 10.30 -1.50 6.01
C ILE A 54 11.27 -2.42 6.78
N GLU A 55 11.81 -1.95 7.91
CA GLU A 55 12.69 -2.78 8.74
C GLU A 55 11.96 -3.99 9.30
N MET A 56 10.71 -3.82 9.74
CA MET A 56 9.90 -4.96 10.16
C MET A 56 9.70 -5.97 9.01
N CYS A 57 9.42 -5.48 7.82
CA CYS A 57 9.26 -6.34 6.65
C CYS A 57 10.55 -7.09 6.30
N ARG A 58 11.71 -6.42 6.38
CA ARG A 58 13.01 -7.07 6.13
C ARG A 58 13.27 -8.21 7.09
N GLU A 59 12.82 -8.08 8.33
CA GLU A 59 13.03 -9.10 9.35
C GLU A 59 12.06 -10.27 9.21
N PHE A 60 10.79 -9.99 8.96
CA PHE A 60 9.74 -11.02 9.05
C PHE A 60 9.41 -11.69 7.72
N LEU A 61 9.39 -10.96 6.61
CA LEU A 61 8.97 -11.53 5.33
C LEU A 61 9.88 -12.65 4.82
N PRO A 62 11.22 -12.58 4.97
CA PRO A 62 12.09 -13.66 4.51
C PRO A 62 11.91 -14.99 5.25
N ARG A 63 11.14 -15.03 6.33
CA ARG A 63 10.79 -16.27 7.03
C ARG A 63 9.87 -17.17 6.21
N TRP A 64 9.21 -16.61 5.20
CA TRP A 64 8.32 -17.32 4.31
C TRP A 64 9.03 -17.65 3.01
N THR A 65 8.74 -18.82 2.44
CA THR A 65 9.27 -19.18 1.12
C THR A 65 8.72 -18.27 0.03
N ALA A 66 7.45 -17.93 0.16
CA ALA A 66 6.76 -17.01 -0.75
C ALA A 66 5.55 -16.41 -0.04
N THR A 67 5.15 -15.22 -0.46
CA THR A 67 3.91 -14.59 -0.01
C THR A 67 3.10 -14.14 -1.22
N MET A 68 1.79 -14.02 -1.03
CA MET A 68 0.90 -13.50 -2.05
C MET A 68 -0.12 -12.58 -1.41
N HIS A 69 -0.15 -11.34 -1.87
CA HIS A 69 -1.17 -10.37 -1.48
C HIS A 69 -2.11 -10.18 -2.66
N PHE A 70 -3.30 -10.70 -2.55
CA PHE A 70 -4.35 -10.50 -3.54
C PHE A 70 -5.22 -9.33 -3.08
N MET A 71 -5.09 -8.20 -3.77
CA MET A 71 -5.84 -6.99 -3.47
C MET A 71 -7.16 -7.06 -4.22
N GLY A 72 -8.24 -7.24 -3.47
CA GLY A 72 -9.57 -7.41 -4.02
C GLY A 72 -10.29 -6.08 -4.25
N ASN A 73 -11.49 -5.96 -3.70
CA ASN A 73 -12.32 -4.78 -3.89
C ASN A 73 -11.61 -3.53 -3.40
N VAL A 74 -11.52 -2.52 -4.26
CA VAL A 74 -10.94 -1.22 -3.91
C VAL A 74 -12.04 -0.18 -4.02
N LEU A 75 -12.40 0.42 -2.90
CA LEU A 75 -13.34 1.53 -2.86
C LEU A 75 -12.60 2.80 -2.52
N ILE A 76 -12.67 3.78 -3.38
CA ILE A 76 -12.05 5.08 -3.18
C ILE A 76 -13.16 6.10 -3.05
N ASP A 77 -13.27 6.69 -1.87
CA ASP A 77 -14.23 7.73 -1.58
C ASP A 77 -13.50 8.97 -1.05
N GLU A 78 -14.24 10.06 -0.85
CA GLU A 78 -13.71 11.29 -0.30
C GLU A 78 -12.43 11.78 -0.99
N ILE A 79 -12.49 11.94 -2.33
CA ILE A 79 -11.40 12.57 -3.07
C ILE A 79 -11.58 14.09 -2.97
N ASP A 80 -10.57 14.75 -2.38
CA ASP A 80 -10.59 16.19 -2.16
C ASP A 80 -9.20 16.75 -2.43
N GLY A 81 -9.02 17.34 -3.63
CA GLY A 81 -7.78 18.00 -4.00
C GLY A 81 -6.56 17.08 -3.86
N THR A 82 -5.89 17.19 -2.73
CA THR A 82 -4.65 16.45 -2.46
C THR A 82 -4.83 15.23 -1.57
N ALA A 83 -6.05 14.94 -1.15
CA ALA A 83 -6.34 13.86 -0.21
C ALA A 83 -7.45 12.96 -0.74
N ALA A 84 -7.38 11.69 -0.37
CA ALA A 84 -8.42 10.71 -0.66
C ALA A 84 -8.47 9.66 0.43
N ARG A 85 -9.59 8.96 0.52
CA ARG A 85 -9.76 7.82 1.40
C ARG A 85 -10.07 6.59 0.56
N ALA A 86 -9.43 5.49 0.89
CA ALA A 86 -9.65 4.22 0.19
C ALA A 86 -9.74 3.07 1.18
N GLU A 87 -10.52 2.07 0.80
CA GLU A 87 -10.63 0.81 1.52
C GLU A 87 -10.44 -0.33 0.53
N THR A 88 -9.59 -1.28 0.88
CA THR A 88 -9.28 -2.43 0.02
C THR A 88 -9.40 -3.72 0.81
N TYR A 89 -10.09 -4.71 0.25
CA TYR A 89 -10.09 -6.06 0.77
C TYR A 89 -8.87 -6.79 0.23
N ALA A 90 -8.19 -7.53 1.10
CA ALA A 90 -7.01 -8.26 0.70
C ALA A 90 -7.05 -9.68 1.25
N VAL A 91 -6.50 -10.62 0.47
CA VAL A 91 -6.21 -11.97 0.89
C VAL A 91 -4.69 -12.15 0.84
N ALA A 92 -4.12 -12.60 1.95
CA ALA A 92 -2.67 -12.75 2.04
C ALA A 92 -2.31 -14.11 2.65
#